data_22b487f2cd599e2b3812afc0fa2abfe4
#
_entry.id   22b487f2cd599e2b3812afc0fa2abfe4
#
_cell.length_a   1.000
_cell.length_b   1.000
_cell.length_c   1.000
_cell.angle_alpha   90.00
_cell.angle_beta   90.00
_cell.angle_gamma   90.00
#
_symmetry.space_group_name_H-M   'P 1'
#
loop_
_entity.id
_entity.type
_entity.pdbx_description
1 polymer ?
#
loop_
_entity_poly.entity_id
_entity_poly.type
_entity_poly.pdbx_seq_one_letter_code
_entity_poly.pdbx_strand_id
1 'polypeptide(L)'
;MKGEGAFAASGTCVATWGDSTAWIATGAGEQARVLRTANRGASWTAVVTPIVQGKPSSGHASIAWRSALEGLAAGGDLADSTATPKRVILTSDGGATWQVGGGVTFNGGVYGAAFSGTTANVVAVGPKGASWSRDGGKTWAALDANSHWSVAFANDSTGWMVGPSGRITKIILP
;
A
#
# COMPACT_ATOMS: atom_id res chain seq x y z
N MET A 1 10.06 17.68 -1.35
CA MET A 1 9.51 18.57 -2.42
C MET A 1 8.43 19.45 -1.82
N LYS A 2 8.06 20.56 -2.47
CA LYS A 2 6.98 21.45 -1.98
C LYS A 2 5.65 20.67 -1.96
N GLY A 3 4.93 20.75 -0.84
CA GLY A 3 3.64 20.09 -0.65
C GLY A 3 3.71 18.57 -0.41
N GLU A 4 4.88 17.95 -0.49
CA GLU A 4 5.03 16.53 -0.26
C GLU A 4 4.83 16.16 1.21
N GLY A 5 4.10 15.10 1.46
CA GLY A 5 3.85 14.56 2.78
C GLY A 5 3.53 13.07 2.75
N ALA A 6 3.35 12.47 3.90
CA ALA A 6 2.88 11.10 4.05
C ALA A 6 1.43 11.11 4.54
N PHE A 7 0.56 10.33 3.89
CA PHE A 7 -0.83 10.22 4.31
C PHE A 7 -0.96 9.33 5.55
N ALA A 8 -1.70 9.80 6.54
CA ALA A 8 -1.92 9.09 7.80
C ALA A 8 -3.20 8.22 7.80
N ALA A 9 -3.76 7.90 6.63
CA ALA A 9 -5.05 7.22 6.50
C ALA A 9 -5.11 5.85 7.20
N SER A 10 -4.02 5.09 7.18
CA SER A 10 -3.92 3.78 7.84
C SER A 10 -2.71 3.65 8.78
N GLY A 11 -1.83 4.67 8.83
CA GLY A 11 -0.57 4.58 9.55
C GLY A 11 0.47 3.66 8.90
N THR A 12 0.23 3.16 7.68
CA THR A 12 1.09 2.18 6.99
C THR A 12 1.91 2.77 5.84
N CYS A 13 2.21 4.06 5.90
CA CYS A 13 3.07 4.73 4.92
C CYS A 13 4.58 4.52 5.17
N VAL A 14 4.95 3.83 6.25
CA VAL A 14 6.33 3.46 6.60
C VAL A 14 6.41 1.95 6.77
N ALA A 15 7.47 1.34 6.24
CA ALA A 15 7.79 -0.08 6.43
C ALA A 15 9.27 -0.26 6.66
N THR A 16 9.63 -1.33 7.38
CA THR A 16 11.02 -1.69 7.69
C THR A 16 11.30 -3.14 7.31
N TRP A 17 12.57 -3.46 7.07
CA TRP A 17 13.04 -4.83 6.85
C TRP A 17 14.43 -5.04 7.44
N GLY A 18 14.58 -6.06 8.28
CA GLY A 18 15.82 -6.28 9.02
C GLY A 18 16.18 -5.08 9.90
N ASP A 19 17.46 -4.89 10.15
CA ASP A 19 17.96 -3.90 11.13
C ASP A 19 18.32 -2.54 10.51
N SER A 20 18.30 -2.41 9.18
CA SER A 20 18.91 -1.24 8.53
C SER A 20 18.08 -0.64 7.40
N THR A 21 17.07 -1.35 6.90
CA THR A 21 16.32 -0.91 5.74
C THR A 21 14.95 -0.37 6.15
N ALA A 22 14.59 0.79 5.61
CA ALA A 22 13.26 1.36 5.75
C ALA A 22 12.82 2.05 4.45
N TRP A 23 11.51 2.10 4.27
CA TRP A 23 10.87 2.82 3.17
C TRP A 23 9.77 3.74 3.71
N ILE A 24 9.67 4.92 3.11
CA ILE A 24 8.62 5.90 3.40
C ILE A 24 7.92 6.23 2.08
N ALA A 25 6.63 5.99 2.03
CA ALA A 25 5.79 6.30 0.88
C ALA A 25 5.15 7.69 1.05
N THR A 26 5.25 8.54 0.04
CA THR A 26 4.80 9.94 0.09
C THR A 26 3.77 10.25 -1.00
N GLY A 27 3.14 11.39 -0.88
CA GLY A 27 2.18 11.94 -1.84
C GLY A 27 1.91 13.41 -1.57
N ALA A 28 0.74 13.90 -1.93
CA ALA A 28 0.25 15.27 -1.74
C ALA A 28 1.00 16.37 -2.51
N GLY A 29 2.13 16.05 -3.14
CA GLY A 29 2.92 16.96 -3.97
C GLY A 29 2.68 16.77 -5.47
N GLU A 30 3.49 17.44 -6.26
CA GLU A 30 3.51 17.25 -7.73
C GLU A 30 3.89 15.82 -8.12
N GLN A 31 4.72 15.17 -7.29
CA GLN A 31 5.18 13.80 -7.47
C GLN A 31 4.96 12.98 -6.20
N ALA A 32 4.63 11.71 -6.38
CA ALA A 32 4.58 10.71 -5.34
C ALA A 32 5.87 9.89 -5.39
N ARG A 33 6.56 9.76 -4.25
CA ARG A 33 7.86 9.11 -4.16
C ARG A 33 7.87 8.02 -3.10
N VAL A 34 8.79 7.08 -3.25
CA VAL A 34 9.23 6.21 -2.17
C VAL A 34 10.65 6.60 -1.79
N LEU A 35 10.83 6.96 -0.52
CA LEU A 35 12.14 7.19 0.07
C LEU A 35 12.63 5.88 0.67
N ARG A 36 13.91 5.55 0.46
CA ARG A 36 14.53 4.33 0.98
C ARG A 36 15.85 4.64 1.67
N THR A 37 16.06 4.01 2.82
CA THR A 37 17.38 3.87 3.45
C THR A 37 17.76 2.39 3.52
N ALA A 38 19.06 2.10 3.48
CA ALA A 38 19.63 0.78 3.70
C ALA A 38 20.72 0.81 4.81
N ASN A 39 20.84 1.93 5.54
CA ASN A 39 21.88 2.18 6.52
C ASN A 39 21.34 2.90 7.77
N ARG A 40 20.18 2.46 8.26
CA ARG A 40 19.52 2.99 9.48
C ARG A 40 19.21 4.49 9.42
N GLY A 41 18.94 5.02 8.22
CA GLY A 41 18.60 6.42 8.04
C GLY A 41 19.80 7.37 7.90
N ALA A 42 21.03 6.86 7.84
CA ALA A 42 22.22 7.69 7.66
C ALA A 42 22.22 8.37 6.28
N SER A 43 21.62 7.73 5.27
CA SER A 43 21.31 8.33 3.98
C SER A 43 20.01 7.81 3.41
N TRP A 44 19.40 8.59 2.52
CA TRP A 44 18.13 8.28 1.87
C TRP A 44 18.23 8.52 0.36
N THR A 45 17.64 7.60 -0.40
CA THR A 45 17.36 7.77 -1.82
C THR A 45 15.87 7.98 -2.01
N ALA A 46 15.48 8.68 -3.07
CA ALA A 46 14.07 8.93 -3.38
C ALA A 46 13.79 8.57 -4.84
N VAL A 47 12.77 7.76 -5.06
CA VAL A 47 12.34 7.29 -6.38
C VAL A 47 10.94 7.81 -6.67
N VAL A 48 10.75 8.50 -7.79
CA VAL A 48 9.43 8.86 -8.30
C VAL A 48 8.74 7.61 -8.82
N THR A 49 7.48 7.44 -8.46
CA THR A 49 6.73 6.23 -8.78
C THR A 49 5.62 6.49 -9.79
N PRO A 50 5.12 5.47 -10.49
CA PRO A 50 4.04 5.62 -11.47
C PRO A 50 2.63 5.67 -10.87
N ILE A 51 2.47 5.78 -9.54
CA ILE A 51 1.15 5.90 -8.91
C ILE A 51 0.43 7.19 -9.31
N VAL A 52 -0.88 7.25 -9.15
CA VAL A 52 -1.65 8.50 -9.32
C VAL A 52 -1.07 9.61 -8.43
N GLN A 53 -0.78 10.76 -9.01
CA GLN A 53 -0.10 11.88 -8.37
C GLN A 53 -0.49 13.23 -8.98
N GLY A 54 0.04 14.33 -8.45
CA GLY A 54 -0.17 15.68 -8.99
C GLY A 54 -1.32 16.44 -8.34
N LYS A 55 -1.93 15.91 -7.28
CA LYS A 55 -2.94 16.59 -6.47
C LYS A 55 -2.60 16.48 -4.98
N PRO A 56 -3.06 17.42 -4.14
CA PRO A 56 -2.86 17.34 -2.68
C PRO A 56 -3.44 16.08 -2.03
N SER A 57 -4.43 15.43 -2.66
CA SER A 57 -5.10 14.21 -2.21
C SER A 57 -4.54 12.94 -2.85
N SER A 58 -3.57 13.02 -3.75
CA SER A 58 -3.09 11.87 -4.51
C SER A 58 -1.67 11.42 -4.13
N GLY A 59 -1.43 10.11 -4.22
CA GLY A 59 -0.15 9.49 -3.89
C GLY A 59 -0.32 8.17 -3.16
N HIS A 60 0.70 7.81 -2.38
CA HIS A 60 0.71 6.58 -1.59
C HIS A 60 0.07 6.81 -0.22
N ALA A 61 -0.76 5.87 0.20
CA ALA A 61 -1.30 5.81 1.57
C ALA A 61 -0.73 4.63 2.37
N SER A 62 -0.21 3.61 1.68
CA SER A 62 0.30 2.39 2.30
C SER A 62 1.48 1.82 1.53
N ILE A 63 2.41 1.19 2.25
CA ILE A 63 3.53 0.43 1.70
C ILE A 63 3.74 -0.85 2.50
N ALA A 64 3.93 -1.97 1.83
CA ALA A 64 4.09 -3.28 2.47
C ALA A 64 5.15 -4.10 1.75
N TRP A 65 5.84 -4.96 2.51
CA TRP A 65 6.93 -5.80 2.03
C TRP A 65 6.72 -7.25 2.46
N ARG A 66 7.05 -8.21 1.58
CA ARG A 66 7.08 -9.64 1.89
C ARG A 66 8.51 -10.22 1.89
N SER A 67 9.47 -9.47 1.39
CA SER A 67 10.90 -9.77 1.42
C SER A 67 11.72 -8.47 1.32
N ALA A 68 13.03 -8.55 1.41
CA ALA A 68 13.93 -7.41 1.22
C ALA A 68 13.84 -6.79 -0.20
N LEU A 69 13.37 -7.56 -1.19
CA LEU A 69 13.30 -7.16 -2.59
C LEU A 69 11.88 -6.91 -3.10
N GLU A 70 10.90 -7.65 -2.56
CA GLU A 70 9.55 -7.64 -3.10
C GLU A 70 8.58 -6.88 -2.18
N GLY A 71 7.99 -5.84 -2.73
CA GLY A 71 7.07 -4.97 -2.02
C GLY A 71 5.97 -4.41 -2.93
N LEU A 72 5.02 -3.81 -2.27
CA LEU A 72 3.87 -3.15 -2.86
C LEU A 72 3.67 -1.80 -2.19
N ALA A 73 3.36 -0.77 -2.97
CA ALA A 73 2.80 0.47 -2.44
C ALA A 73 1.45 0.75 -3.09
N ALA A 74 0.54 1.31 -2.30
CA ALA A 74 -0.83 1.53 -2.70
C ALA A 74 -1.35 2.89 -2.23
N GLY A 75 -2.37 3.41 -2.93
CA GLY A 75 -2.96 4.71 -2.63
C GLY A 75 -3.96 5.12 -3.71
N GLY A 76 -3.72 6.23 -4.38
CA GLY A 76 -4.60 6.78 -5.41
C GLY A 76 -4.93 8.24 -5.13
N ASP A 77 -6.02 8.75 -5.67
CA ASP A 77 -6.62 10.01 -5.24
C ASP A 77 -7.60 9.70 -4.09
N LEU A 78 -7.22 10.04 -2.86
CA LEU A 78 -7.99 9.71 -1.65
C LEU A 78 -9.29 10.53 -1.53
N ALA A 79 -9.41 11.63 -2.26
CA ALA A 79 -10.64 12.45 -2.33
C ALA A 79 -11.60 11.98 -3.44
N ASP A 80 -11.13 11.16 -4.38
CA ASP A 80 -11.94 10.63 -5.46
C ASP A 80 -12.53 9.28 -5.07
N SER A 81 -13.85 9.20 -4.96
CA SER A 81 -14.58 7.97 -4.63
C SER A 81 -14.89 7.09 -5.86
N THR A 82 -14.52 7.52 -7.06
CA THR A 82 -14.69 6.75 -8.30
C THR A 82 -13.50 5.82 -8.55
N ALA A 83 -13.56 5.01 -9.59
CA ALA A 83 -12.43 4.17 -9.96
C ALA A 83 -11.31 5.02 -10.56
N THR A 84 -10.09 4.82 -10.08
CA THR A 84 -8.90 5.44 -10.66
C THR A 84 -7.88 4.39 -11.05
N PRO A 85 -7.18 4.56 -12.18
CA PRO A 85 -6.07 3.68 -12.56
C PRO A 85 -4.85 3.90 -11.63
N LYS A 86 -3.88 3.01 -11.72
CA LYS A 86 -2.56 3.16 -11.08
C LYS A 86 -2.61 3.39 -9.55
N ARG A 87 -3.47 2.61 -8.86
CA ARG A 87 -3.60 2.68 -7.40
C ARG A 87 -2.68 1.72 -6.64
N VAL A 88 -2.11 0.76 -7.34
CA VAL A 88 -1.17 -0.24 -6.82
C VAL A 88 0.06 -0.23 -7.69
N ILE A 89 1.23 -0.24 -7.07
CA ILE A 89 2.52 -0.39 -7.73
C ILE A 89 3.34 -1.45 -7.02
N LEU A 90 4.19 -2.12 -7.76
CA LEU A 90 4.97 -3.27 -7.33
C LEU A 90 6.46 -3.04 -7.57
N THR A 91 7.29 -3.59 -6.71
CA THR A 91 8.74 -3.65 -6.88
C THR A 91 9.24 -5.08 -6.65
N SER A 92 10.34 -5.44 -7.32
CA SER A 92 11.08 -6.69 -7.13
C SER A 92 12.58 -6.48 -6.93
N ASP A 93 12.98 -5.23 -6.67
CA ASP A 93 14.39 -4.83 -6.52
C ASP A 93 14.64 -3.97 -5.27
N GLY A 94 13.80 -4.14 -4.25
CA GLY A 94 13.92 -3.43 -2.99
C GLY A 94 13.49 -1.95 -3.07
N GLY A 95 12.68 -1.60 -4.07
CA GLY A 95 12.17 -0.24 -4.26
C GLY A 95 13.09 0.65 -5.10
N ALA A 96 14.06 0.09 -5.81
CA ALA A 96 14.88 0.83 -6.76
C ALA A 96 14.07 1.22 -8.01
N THR A 97 13.17 0.33 -8.45
CA THR A 97 12.20 0.60 -9.51
C THR A 97 10.79 0.15 -9.13
N TRP A 98 9.78 0.77 -9.74
CA TRP A 98 8.38 0.50 -9.47
C TRP A 98 7.58 0.39 -10.76
N GLN A 99 6.69 -0.58 -10.83
CA GLN A 99 5.80 -0.83 -11.96
C GLN A 99 4.33 -0.79 -11.51
N VAL A 100 3.43 -0.42 -12.41
CA VAL A 100 1.99 -0.47 -12.12
C VAL A 100 1.56 -1.92 -11.95
N GLY A 101 0.92 -2.22 -10.83
CA GLY A 101 0.33 -3.51 -10.51
C GLY A 101 -1.09 -3.68 -11.07
N GLY A 102 -1.77 -4.74 -10.66
CA GLY A 102 -3.17 -4.99 -10.99
C GLY A 102 -4.12 -3.98 -10.35
N GLY A 103 -5.28 -3.80 -10.97
CA GLY A 103 -6.36 -2.97 -10.40
C GLY A 103 -7.11 -3.71 -9.29
N VAL A 104 -7.24 -3.10 -8.12
CA VAL A 104 -8.16 -3.59 -7.06
C VAL A 104 -9.61 -3.53 -7.53
N THR A 105 -10.48 -4.35 -6.97
CA THR A 105 -11.87 -4.55 -7.43
C THR A 105 -12.87 -3.52 -6.89
N PHE A 106 -12.47 -2.68 -5.96
CA PHE A 106 -13.30 -1.60 -5.41
C PHE A 106 -12.90 -0.23 -5.96
N ASN A 107 -13.81 0.74 -5.85
CA ASN A 107 -13.59 2.13 -6.27
C ASN A 107 -12.94 2.98 -5.17
N GLY A 108 -12.39 4.14 -5.56
CA GLY A 108 -11.75 5.08 -4.64
C GLY A 108 -10.31 4.70 -4.27
N GLY A 109 -9.70 5.43 -3.34
CA GLY A 109 -8.33 5.21 -2.91
C GLY A 109 -8.14 3.89 -2.14
N VAL A 110 -6.94 3.33 -2.24
CA VAL A 110 -6.49 2.23 -1.37
C VAL A 110 -5.89 2.86 -0.11
N TYR A 111 -6.48 2.60 1.05
CA TYR A 111 -6.03 3.21 2.31
C TYR A 111 -4.98 2.37 3.03
N GLY A 112 -5.08 1.05 2.93
CA GLY A 112 -4.15 0.13 3.55
C GLY A 112 -3.90 -1.12 2.70
N ALA A 113 -2.71 -1.68 2.81
CA ALA A 113 -2.37 -2.97 2.22
C ALA A 113 -1.39 -3.72 3.11
N ALA A 114 -1.52 -5.04 3.18
CA ALA A 114 -0.61 -5.89 3.93
C ALA A 114 -0.43 -7.26 3.26
N PHE A 115 0.80 -7.74 3.23
CA PHE A 115 1.09 -9.12 2.88
C PHE A 115 0.75 -10.06 4.04
N SER A 116 0.30 -11.26 3.72
CA SER A 116 0.10 -12.35 4.64
C SER A 116 1.44 -13.03 4.91
N GLY A 117 2.16 -12.54 5.93
CA GLY A 117 3.52 -12.98 6.22
C GLY A 117 4.49 -12.71 5.06
N THR A 118 5.23 -13.74 4.66
CA THR A 118 6.17 -13.71 3.53
C THR A 118 5.59 -14.31 2.24
N THR A 119 4.31 -14.68 2.25
CA THR A 119 3.62 -15.26 1.08
C THR A 119 3.36 -14.23 -0.02
N ALA A 120 2.90 -14.68 -1.18
CA ALA A 120 2.43 -13.79 -2.23
C ALA A 120 0.99 -13.28 -2.02
N ASN A 121 0.31 -13.76 -0.97
CA ASN A 121 -1.01 -13.26 -0.62
C ASN A 121 -0.92 -11.84 -0.06
N VAL A 122 -1.71 -10.94 -0.60
CA VAL A 122 -1.81 -9.55 -0.14
C VAL A 122 -3.26 -9.09 -0.16
N VAL A 123 -3.64 -8.35 0.86
CA VAL A 123 -4.96 -7.71 0.95
C VAL A 123 -4.81 -6.21 0.88
N ALA A 124 -5.64 -5.59 0.05
CA ALA A 124 -5.77 -4.13 -0.07
C ALA A 124 -7.17 -3.71 0.37
N VAL A 125 -7.26 -2.64 1.16
CA VAL A 125 -8.51 -2.15 1.73
C VAL A 125 -8.70 -0.67 1.44
N GLY A 126 -9.97 -0.25 1.39
CA GLY A 126 -10.34 1.14 1.22
C GLY A 126 -11.80 1.40 1.65
N PRO A 127 -12.28 2.64 1.49
CA PRO A 127 -13.62 3.03 1.95
C PRO A 127 -14.75 2.35 1.16
N LYS A 128 -14.46 1.71 0.04
CA LYS A 128 -15.45 1.05 -0.83
C LYS A 128 -15.24 -0.46 -0.94
N GLY A 129 -14.39 -1.07 -0.11
CA GLY A 129 -14.22 -2.51 -0.11
C GLY A 129 -12.82 -2.99 0.23
N ALA A 130 -12.64 -4.29 0.06
CA ALA A 130 -11.37 -4.98 0.16
C ALA A 130 -11.17 -5.91 -1.03
N SER A 131 -9.92 -6.05 -1.46
CA SER A 131 -9.49 -6.96 -2.52
C SER A 131 -8.35 -7.83 -2.03
N TRP A 132 -8.27 -9.05 -2.55
CA TRP A 132 -7.22 -10.00 -2.28
C TRP A 132 -6.51 -10.41 -3.56
N SER A 133 -5.20 -10.52 -3.50
CA SER A 133 -4.32 -11.00 -4.56
C SER A 133 -3.52 -12.20 -4.05
N ARG A 134 -3.35 -13.22 -4.89
CA ARG A 134 -2.52 -14.41 -4.63
C ARG A 134 -1.14 -14.34 -5.26
N ASP A 135 -0.89 -13.33 -6.07
CA ASP A 135 0.27 -13.21 -6.95
C ASP A 135 1.07 -11.91 -6.73
N GLY A 136 1.04 -11.41 -5.49
CA GLY A 136 1.80 -10.24 -5.07
C GLY A 136 1.24 -8.91 -5.60
N GLY A 137 -0.04 -8.85 -5.93
CA GLY A 137 -0.69 -7.63 -6.41
C GLY A 137 -0.76 -7.50 -7.93
N LYS A 138 -0.47 -8.56 -8.68
CA LYS A 138 -0.57 -8.56 -10.15
C LYS A 138 -2.01 -8.72 -10.61
N THR A 139 -2.80 -9.56 -9.92
CA THR A 139 -4.24 -9.73 -10.15
C THR A 139 -5.00 -9.69 -8.84
N TRP A 140 -6.26 -9.26 -8.86
CA TRP A 140 -7.07 -9.05 -7.66
C TRP A 140 -8.46 -9.66 -7.80
N ALA A 141 -8.93 -10.27 -6.71
CA ALA A 141 -10.31 -10.73 -6.53
C ALA A 141 -11.00 -9.90 -5.42
N ALA A 142 -12.31 -9.75 -5.50
CA ALA A 142 -13.09 -9.12 -4.44
C ALA A 142 -13.06 -9.98 -3.18
N LEU A 143 -12.86 -9.34 -2.02
CA LEU A 143 -12.83 -10.00 -0.72
C LEU A 143 -14.00 -9.58 0.16
N ASP A 144 -14.27 -8.27 0.27
CA ASP A 144 -15.34 -7.70 1.10
C ASP A 144 -15.81 -6.39 0.48
N ALA A 145 -17.11 -6.10 0.58
CA ALA A 145 -17.72 -4.89 0.04
C ALA A 145 -17.85 -3.75 1.08
N ASN A 146 -17.54 -4.03 2.34
CA ASN A 146 -17.63 -3.05 3.40
C ASN A 146 -16.43 -2.08 3.41
N SER A 147 -16.62 -0.90 4.02
CA SER A 147 -15.54 0.06 4.23
C SER A 147 -14.52 -0.46 5.24
N HIS A 148 -13.24 -0.40 4.87
CA HIS A 148 -12.11 -0.72 5.74
C HIS A 148 -11.01 0.34 5.60
N TRP A 149 -10.28 0.60 6.68
CA TRP A 149 -9.23 1.62 6.73
C TRP A 149 -7.84 1.04 6.85
N SER A 150 -7.72 -0.12 7.51
CA SER A 150 -6.44 -0.79 7.69
C SER A 150 -6.61 -2.31 7.70
N VAL A 151 -5.51 -3.01 7.41
CA VAL A 151 -5.41 -4.46 7.43
C VAL A 151 -4.04 -4.86 7.98
N ALA A 152 -4.00 -5.93 8.77
CA ALA A 152 -2.77 -6.53 9.27
C ALA A 152 -2.93 -8.05 9.39
N PHE A 153 -1.82 -8.78 9.26
CA PHE A 153 -1.75 -10.23 9.42
C PHE A 153 -0.91 -10.61 10.62
N ALA A 154 -1.37 -11.60 11.39
CA ALA A 154 -0.61 -12.20 12.48
C ALA A 154 0.31 -13.33 12.00
N ASN A 155 0.00 -13.94 10.87
CA ASN A 155 0.74 -15.04 10.26
C ASN A 155 0.39 -15.15 8.76
N ASP A 156 0.81 -16.22 8.11
CA ASP A 156 0.64 -16.43 6.67
C ASP A 156 -0.82 -16.60 6.20
N SER A 157 -1.78 -16.76 7.11
CA SER A 157 -3.18 -16.98 6.75
C SER A 157 -4.18 -16.09 7.47
N THR A 158 -3.91 -15.72 8.73
CA THR A 158 -4.89 -15.05 9.59
C THR A 158 -4.58 -13.58 9.76
N GLY A 159 -5.57 -12.75 9.46
CA GLY A 159 -5.48 -11.30 9.59
C GLY A 159 -6.80 -10.65 10.02
N TRP A 160 -6.76 -9.35 10.18
CA TRP A 160 -7.91 -8.51 10.51
C TRP A 160 -7.92 -7.25 9.67
N MET A 161 -9.11 -6.87 9.26
CA MET A 161 -9.41 -5.57 8.67
C MET A 161 -10.22 -4.76 9.68
N VAL A 162 -9.95 -3.46 9.77
CA VAL A 162 -10.69 -2.54 10.64
C VAL A 162 -11.29 -1.40 9.83
N GLY A 163 -12.43 -0.88 10.26
CA GLY A 163 -13.17 0.13 9.53
C GLY A 163 -14.03 1.02 10.44
N PRO A 164 -14.95 1.80 9.85
CA PRO A 164 -15.81 2.71 10.60
C PRO A 164 -16.75 1.96 11.56
N SER A 165 -17.26 2.70 12.55
CA SER A 165 -18.23 2.22 13.53
C SER A 165 -17.77 1.00 14.36
N GLY A 166 -16.45 0.93 14.64
CA GLY A 166 -15.87 -0.18 15.41
C GLY A 166 -15.81 -1.50 14.65
N ARG A 167 -15.93 -1.50 13.33
CA ARG A 167 -15.85 -2.71 12.52
C ARG A 167 -14.50 -3.39 12.67
N ILE A 168 -14.54 -4.67 13.00
CA ILE A 168 -13.40 -5.59 13.00
C ILE A 168 -13.82 -6.82 12.22
N THR A 169 -13.12 -7.12 11.14
CA THR A 169 -13.39 -8.29 10.29
C THR A 169 -12.18 -9.21 10.30
N LYS A 170 -12.32 -10.42 10.81
CA LYS A 170 -11.30 -11.47 10.71
C LYS A 170 -11.30 -12.03 9.30
N ILE A 171 -10.11 -12.21 8.74
CA ILE A 171 -9.89 -12.87 7.44
C ILE A 171 -9.00 -14.09 7.63
N ILE A 172 -9.29 -15.14 6.87
CA ILE A 172 -8.48 -16.37 6.79
C ILE A 172 -8.24 -16.60 5.30
N LEU A 173 -6.98 -16.52 4.90
CA LEU A 173 -6.55 -16.81 3.53
C LEU A 173 -6.06 -18.25 3.44
N PRO A 174 -6.21 -18.91 2.29
CA PRO A 174 -5.70 -20.26 2.05
C PRO A 174 -4.17 -20.32 1.98
#